data_47270eb6250f2685da6638080b9c0725
#
_entry.id   47270eb6250f2685da6638080b9c0725
#
_cell.length_a   1.000
_cell.length_b   1.000
_cell.length_c   1.000
_cell.angle_alpha   90.00
_cell.angle_beta   90.00
_cell.angle_gamma   90.00
#
_symmetry.space_group_name_H-M   'P 1'
#
loop_
_entity.id
_entity.type
_entity.pdbx_description
1 polymer ?
#
loop_
_entity_poly.entity_id
_entity_poly.type
_entity_poly.pdbx_seq_one_letter_code
_entity_poly.pdbx_strand_id
1 'polypeptide(L)'
;DEQFGLFRSARQASKKLEALADQYFLCHKLMNLEGSQTLNHPCFRAQLKKCFGACHGKETPELYNERTQAALKNYQVKTWPYQGPILLEERDPNNLDNVMFHVVDRWRYIAKLALLEDIYDYGYQLAQTQQQSATAAQAAKDSALLLGTQPTSESQPQTSEAQLEQHHKFDLDTYFILVRFLVNQKKTQVNGLKVWPLLAIATP
;
A
#
# COMPACT_ATOMS: atom_id res chain seq x y z
N ASP A 1 10.12 -1.19 8.49
CA ASP A 1 9.03 -1.85 9.26
C ASP A 1 8.20 -2.70 8.32
N GLU A 2 8.03 -3.97 8.65
CA GLU A 2 7.15 -4.87 7.90
C GLU A 2 5.69 -4.55 8.19
N GLN A 3 4.87 -4.47 7.15
CA GLN A 3 3.44 -4.25 7.27
C GLN A 3 2.68 -5.50 6.85
N PHE A 4 1.64 -5.83 7.59
CA PHE A 4 0.82 -7.01 7.35
C PHE A 4 -0.65 -6.63 7.25
N GLY A 5 -1.32 -7.16 6.23
CA GLY A 5 -2.75 -7.04 6.01
C GLY A 5 -3.20 -5.65 5.54
N LEU A 6 -3.92 -5.65 4.44
CA LEU A 6 -4.67 -4.50 3.96
C LEU A 6 -6.15 -4.89 4.00
N PHE A 7 -6.95 -4.11 4.73
CA PHE A 7 -8.36 -4.39 4.96
C PHE A 7 -9.22 -3.17 4.69
N ARG A 8 -10.44 -3.39 4.20
CA ARG A 8 -11.40 -2.31 3.93
C ARG A 8 -11.96 -1.67 5.21
N SER A 9 -11.87 -2.35 6.35
CA SER A 9 -12.34 -1.83 7.64
C SER A 9 -11.63 -2.49 8.82
N ALA A 10 -11.58 -1.78 9.95
CA ALA A 10 -11.06 -2.31 11.21
C ALA A 10 -11.80 -3.58 11.65
N ARG A 11 -13.12 -3.67 11.43
CA ARG A 11 -13.92 -4.86 11.74
C ARG A 11 -13.48 -6.08 10.92
N GLN A 12 -13.13 -5.90 9.66
CA GLN A 12 -12.63 -6.97 8.80
C GLN A 12 -11.24 -7.41 9.27
N ALA A 13 -10.37 -6.47 9.64
CA ALA A 13 -9.05 -6.77 10.20
C ALA A 13 -9.17 -7.57 11.50
N SER A 14 -10.00 -7.14 12.46
CA SER A 14 -10.22 -7.83 13.72
C SER A 14 -10.71 -9.26 13.52
N LYS A 15 -11.74 -9.46 12.69
CA LYS A 15 -12.23 -10.81 12.38
C LYS A 15 -11.15 -11.71 11.78
N LYS A 16 -10.27 -11.15 10.94
CA LYS A 16 -9.17 -11.91 10.36
C LYS A 16 -8.12 -12.28 11.39
N LEU A 17 -7.77 -11.34 12.27
CA LEU A 17 -6.85 -11.59 13.39
C LEU A 17 -7.39 -12.63 14.36
N GLU A 18 -8.69 -12.58 14.69
CA GLU A 18 -9.36 -13.60 15.50
C GLU A 18 -9.26 -15.00 14.87
N ALA A 19 -9.53 -15.10 13.58
CA ALA A 19 -9.42 -16.36 12.83
C ALA A 19 -7.98 -16.91 12.83
N LEU A 20 -6.98 -16.02 12.64
CA LEU A 20 -5.56 -16.41 12.72
C LEU A 20 -5.18 -16.83 14.13
N ALA A 21 -5.68 -16.13 15.15
CA ALA A 21 -5.45 -16.49 16.54
C ALA A 21 -6.04 -17.88 16.85
N ASP A 22 -7.20 -18.22 16.31
CA ASP A 22 -7.79 -19.56 16.46
C ASP A 22 -6.95 -20.63 15.76
N GLN A 23 -6.55 -20.37 14.54
CA GLN A 23 -5.80 -21.34 13.70
C GLN A 23 -4.39 -21.59 14.24
N TYR A 24 -3.71 -20.57 14.75
CA TYR A 24 -2.31 -20.63 15.16
C TYR A 24 -2.12 -20.57 16.68
N PHE A 25 -3.18 -20.65 17.47
CA PHE A 25 -3.14 -20.57 18.93
C PHE A 25 -2.46 -19.30 19.46
N LEU A 26 -2.72 -18.15 18.79
CA LEU A 26 -2.14 -16.87 19.19
C LEU A 26 -2.91 -16.23 20.36
N CYS A 27 -2.23 -15.38 21.09
CA CYS A 27 -2.78 -14.73 22.25
C CYS A 27 -3.56 -13.46 21.88
N HIS A 28 -4.87 -13.40 22.16
CA HIS A 28 -5.70 -12.21 21.92
C HIS A 28 -5.19 -10.98 22.70
N LYS A 29 -4.67 -11.19 23.89
CA LYS A 29 -4.13 -10.13 24.74
C LYS A 29 -2.91 -9.46 24.10
N LEU A 30 -1.94 -10.25 23.60
CA LEU A 30 -0.75 -9.73 22.91
C LEU A 30 -1.08 -9.16 21.52
N MET A 31 -2.16 -9.60 20.91
CA MET A 31 -2.67 -9.07 19.64
C MET A 31 -3.59 -7.86 19.81
N ASN A 32 -3.77 -7.38 21.04
CA ASN A 32 -4.67 -6.27 21.39
C ASN A 32 -6.14 -6.49 20.93
N LEU A 33 -6.60 -7.73 20.95
CA LEU A 33 -7.98 -8.11 20.64
C LEU A 33 -8.85 -8.21 21.91
N GLU A 34 -8.26 -8.24 23.09
CA GLU A 34 -8.92 -8.20 24.39
C GLU A 34 -8.70 -6.84 25.05
N GLY A 35 -9.77 -6.24 25.59
CA GLY A 35 -9.71 -4.90 26.20
C GLY A 35 -8.95 -4.82 27.52
N SER A 36 -8.56 -5.95 28.13
CA SER A 36 -7.82 -6.00 29.42
C SER A 36 -6.33 -6.21 29.19
N GLN A 37 -5.52 -5.23 29.58
CA GLN A 37 -4.07 -5.25 29.40
C GLN A 37 -3.29 -5.63 30.68
N THR A 38 -3.88 -6.29 31.65
CA THR A 38 -3.15 -6.77 32.84
C THR A 38 -2.15 -7.83 32.39
N LEU A 39 -0.88 -7.44 32.25
CA LEU A 39 0.23 -8.36 32.00
C LEU A 39 0.40 -9.29 33.17
N ASN A 40 0.98 -10.47 32.97
CA ASN A 40 1.28 -11.50 33.97
C ASN A 40 0.09 -12.33 34.51
N HIS A 41 -1.11 -12.16 33.98
CA HIS A 41 -2.23 -13.06 34.23
C HIS A 41 -2.60 -13.83 32.95
N PRO A 42 -3.00 -15.12 33.05
CA PRO A 42 -3.48 -15.89 31.89
C PRO A 42 -4.63 -15.17 31.22
N CYS A 43 -4.57 -15.02 29.88
CA CYS A 43 -5.70 -14.56 29.09
C CYS A 43 -6.82 -15.62 29.11
N PHE A 44 -8.05 -15.22 28.76
CA PHE A 44 -9.19 -16.13 28.69
C PHE A 44 -8.92 -17.33 27.75
N ARG A 45 -8.23 -17.08 26.64
CA ARG A 45 -7.86 -18.15 25.69
C ARG A 45 -6.87 -19.16 26.26
N ALA A 46 -5.95 -18.75 27.15
CA ALA A 46 -5.04 -19.66 27.83
C ALA A 46 -5.80 -20.61 28.75
N GLN A 47 -6.84 -20.11 29.43
CA GLN A 47 -7.73 -20.93 30.28
C GLN A 47 -8.49 -21.96 29.44
N LEU A 48 -8.90 -21.62 28.23
CA LEU A 48 -9.57 -22.50 27.26
C LEU A 48 -8.60 -23.41 26.46
N LYS A 49 -7.30 -23.38 26.75
CA LYS A 49 -6.25 -24.10 26.01
C LYS A 49 -6.15 -23.71 24.53
N LYS A 50 -6.61 -22.53 24.16
CA LYS A 50 -6.52 -21.94 22.81
C LYS A 50 -5.36 -20.97 22.64
N CYS A 51 -4.47 -20.85 23.64
CA CYS A 51 -3.26 -20.06 23.66
C CYS A 51 -2.23 -20.79 24.51
N PHE A 52 -0.96 -20.78 24.10
CA PHE A 52 0.10 -21.47 24.84
C PHE A 52 0.66 -20.68 26.02
N GLY A 53 0.13 -19.48 26.27
CA GLY A 53 0.38 -18.72 27.49
C GLY A 53 1.55 -17.75 27.42
N ALA A 54 1.92 -17.26 26.24
CA ALA A 54 2.97 -16.25 26.08
C ALA A 54 2.71 -14.98 26.92
N CYS A 55 1.43 -14.59 27.14
CA CYS A 55 1.06 -13.41 27.93
C CYS A 55 1.38 -13.51 29.43
N HIS A 56 1.70 -14.67 29.94
CA HIS A 56 2.05 -14.90 31.36
C HIS A 56 3.31 -15.78 31.51
N GLY A 57 4.16 -15.81 30.50
CA GLY A 57 5.49 -16.44 30.58
C GLY A 57 5.53 -17.96 30.48
N LYS A 58 4.41 -18.62 30.15
CA LYS A 58 4.39 -20.07 29.96
C LYS A 58 5.03 -20.51 28.64
N GLU A 59 4.96 -19.65 27.62
CA GLU A 59 5.61 -19.79 26.35
C GLU A 59 6.64 -18.67 26.18
N THR A 60 7.81 -18.98 25.57
CA THR A 60 8.85 -17.98 25.35
C THR A 60 8.47 -17.00 24.24
N PRO A 61 8.95 -15.75 24.28
CA PRO A 61 8.68 -14.77 23.23
C PRO A 61 9.14 -15.23 21.84
N GLU A 62 10.26 -15.96 21.75
CA GLU A 62 10.82 -16.43 20.49
C GLU A 62 9.86 -17.40 19.78
N LEU A 63 9.35 -18.41 20.50
CA LEU A 63 8.39 -19.39 19.97
C LEU A 63 7.07 -18.74 19.58
N TYR A 64 6.59 -17.78 20.37
CA TYR A 64 5.40 -17.02 20.07
C TYR A 64 5.58 -16.18 18.80
N ASN A 65 6.70 -15.47 18.67
CA ASN A 65 7.01 -14.61 17.52
C ASN A 65 7.18 -15.43 16.24
N GLU A 66 7.88 -16.55 16.28
CA GLU A 66 8.02 -17.46 15.15
C GLU A 66 6.66 -17.92 14.61
N ARG A 67 5.78 -18.34 15.51
CA ARG A 67 4.41 -18.77 15.16
C ARG A 67 3.57 -17.61 14.62
N THR A 68 3.71 -16.41 15.19
CA THR A 68 3.03 -15.21 14.72
C THR A 68 3.51 -14.82 13.33
N GLN A 69 4.81 -14.85 13.07
CA GLN A 69 5.37 -14.60 11.74
C GLN A 69 4.87 -15.62 10.72
N ALA A 70 4.82 -16.90 11.07
CA ALA A 70 4.26 -17.94 10.20
C ALA A 70 2.78 -17.68 9.87
N ALA A 71 1.97 -17.25 10.84
CA ALA A 71 0.57 -16.89 10.65
C ALA A 71 0.39 -15.68 9.73
N LEU A 72 1.28 -14.69 9.82
CA LEU A 72 1.19 -13.43 9.07
C LEU A 72 1.87 -13.46 7.70
N LYS A 73 2.71 -14.45 7.41
CA LYS A 73 3.51 -14.56 6.18
C LYS A 73 2.72 -14.31 4.89
N ASN A 74 1.51 -14.86 4.80
CA ASN A 74 0.66 -14.73 3.62
C ASN A 74 -0.06 -13.38 3.52
N TYR A 75 0.03 -12.55 4.57
CA TYR A 75 -0.60 -11.23 4.67
C TYR A 75 0.39 -10.09 4.55
N GLN A 76 1.67 -10.38 4.33
CA GLN A 76 2.70 -9.37 4.14
C GLN A 76 2.34 -8.46 2.95
N VAL A 77 2.30 -7.17 3.21
CA VAL A 77 2.08 -6.14 2.18
C VAL A 77 3.28 -6.16 1.24
N LYS A 78 3.01 -6.25 -0.05
CA LYS A 78 4.08 -6.27 -1.06
C LYS A 78 4.61 -4.86 -1.27
N THR A 79 5.92 -4.71 -1.12
CA THR A 79 6.60 -3.47 -1.49
C THR A 79 6.58 -3.30 -3.01
N TRP A 80 6.60 -2.06 -3.46
CA TRP A 80 6.69 -1.75 -4.89
C TRP A 80 8.04 -2.23 -5.44
N PRO A 81 8.07 -3.10 -6.46
CA PRO A 81 9.32 -3.75 -6.89
C PRO A 81 10.14 -2.93 -7.89
N TYR A 82 9.67 -1.74 -8.27
CA TYR A 82 10.32 -0.89 -9.26
C TYR A 82 10.86 0.38 -8.61
N GLN A 83 11.85 1.02 -9.22
CA GLN A 83 12.43 2.27 -8.70
C GLN A 83 11.51 3.50 -8.93
N GLY A 84 10.57 3.41 -9.86
CA GLY A 84 9.65 4.49 -10.21
C GLY A 84 8.38 3.97 -10.85
N PRO A 85 7.64 4.84 -11.56
CA PRO A 85 6.47 4.45 -12.33
C PRO A 85 6.79 3.39 -13.37
N ILE A 86 5.79 2.60 -13.72
CA ILE A 86 5.85 1.64 -14.81
C ILE A 86 4.74 1.88 -15.82
N LEU A 87 4.98 1.45 -17.03
CA LEU A 87 3.99 1.36 -18.09
C LEU A 87 3.61 -0.10 -18.29
N LEU A 88 2.31 -0.38 -18.25
CA LEU A 88 1.76 -1.67 -18.64
C LEU A 88 1.20 -1.53 -20.06
N GLU A 89 1.77 -2.28 -21.00
CA GLU A 89 1.28 -2.39 -22.37
C GLU A 89 0.31 -3.57 -22.44
N GLU A 90 -0.95 -3.30 -22.72
CA GLU A 90 -1.99 -4.29 -22.92
C GLU A 90 -2.36 -4.35 -24.41
N ARG A 91 -2.37 -5.56 -24.99
CA ARG A 91 -2.79 -5.81 -26.36
C ARG A 91 -4.07 -6.62 -26.38
N ASP A 92 -5.00 -6.21 -27.23
CA ASP A 92 -6.21 -6.99 -27.48
C ASP A 92 -5.81 -8.33 -28.14
N PRO A 93 -6.16 -9.48 -27.55
CA PRO A 93 -5.83 -10.78 -28.12
C PRO A 93 -6.48 -11.03 -29.49
N ASN A 94 -7.57 -10.32 -29.81
CA ASN A 94 -8.28 -10.47 -31.09
C ASN A 94 -7.84 -9.45 -32.15
N ASN A 95 -7.18 -8.35 -31.71
CA ASN A 95 -6.66 -7.31 -32.60
C ASN A 95 -5.35 -6.75 -32.03
N LEU A 96 -4.22 -7.29 -32.48
CA LEU A 96 -2.89 -6.95 -31.97
C LEU A 96 -2.49 -5.49 -32.24
N ASP A 97 -3.14 -4.81 -33.19
CA ASP A 97 -2.93 -3.39 -33.46
C ASP A 97 -3.61 -2.49 -32.41
N ASN A 98 -4.58 -3.03 -31.69
CA ASN A 98 -5.22 -2.34 -30.60
C ASN A 98 -4.38 -2.48 -29.33
N VAL A 99 -3.58 -1.47 -29.05
CA VAL A 99 -2.67 -1.41 -27.90
C VAL A 99 -3.13 -0.31 -26.96
N MET A 100 -3.11 -0.61 -25.67
CA MET A 100 -3.44 0.32 -24.61
C MET A 100 -2.31 0.37 -23.58
N PHE A 101 -2.02 1.56 -23.07
CA PHE A 101 -0.99 1.76 -22.09
C PHE A 101 -1.59 2.24 -20.77
N HIS A 102 -1.12 1.65 -19.66
CA HIS A 102 -1.56 1.99 -18.32
C HIS A 102 -0.36 2.42 -17.49
N VAL A 103 -0.38 3.63 -16.97
CA VAL A 103 0.66 4.14 -16.06
C VAL A 103 0.31 3.76 -14.63
N VAL A 104 1.25 3.13 -13.94
CA VAL A 104 1.10 2.69 -12.56
C VAL A 104 2.31 3.10 -11.75
N ASP A 105 2.11 3.67 -10.54
CA ASP A 105 3.17 4.02 -9.62
C ASP A 105 2.81 3.66 -8.18
N ARG A 106 3.72 2.96 -7.49
CA ARG A 106 3.57 2.62 -6.05
C ARG A 106 2.20 2.02 -5.72
N TRP A 107 1.76 1.05 -6.52
CA TRP A 107 0.47 0.37 -6.43
C TRP A 107 -0.76 1.26 -6.69
N ARG A 108 -0.59 2.43 -7.31
CA ARG A 108 -1.67 3.34 -7.71
C ARG A 108 -1.80 3.34 -9.23
N TYR A 109 -3.02 3.28 -9.69
CA TYR A 109 -3.34 3.50 -11.08
C TYR A 109 -3.35 5.00 -11.36
N ILE A 110 -2.56 5.43 -12.31
CA ILE A 110 -2.32 6.84 -12.57
C ILE A 110 -3.07 7.31 -13.82
N ALA A 111 -2.84 6.66 -14.96
CA ALA A 111 -3.44 7.09 -16.21
C ALA A 111 -3.58 5.94 -17.20
N LYS A 112 -4.47 6.13 -18.17
CA LYS A 112 -4.61 5.35 -19.38
C LYS A 112 -4.19 6.22 -20.55
N LEU A 113 -3.29 5.71 -21.40
CA LEU A 113 -2.77 6.40 -22.56
C LEU A 113 -3.10 5.59 -23.82
N ALA A 114 -3.55 6.27 -24.86
CA ALA A 114 -3.85 5.66 -26.14
C ALA A 114 -2.59 5.58 -27.03
N LEU A 115 -1.70 6.55 -26.90
CA LEU A 115 -0.45 6.65 -27.65
C LEU A 115 0.74 6.64 -26.70
N LEU A 116 1.84 6.03 -27.15
CA LEU A 116 3.08 6.00 -26.37
C LEU A 116 3.68 7.40 -26.20
N GLU A 117 3.45 8.28 -27.14
CA GLU A 117 3.91 9.67 -27.15
C GLU A 117 3.32 10.50 -26.02
N ASP A 118 2.09 10.17 -25.58
CA ASP A 118 1.43 10.84 -24.44
C ASP A 118 2.22 10.65 -23.12
N ILE A 119 3.16 9.71 -23.07
CA ILE A 119 4.04 9.51 -21.90
C ILE A 119 4.94 10.70 -21.64
N TYR A 120 5.43 11.36 -22.70
CA TYR A 120 6.35 12.49 -22.56
C TYR A 120 5.65 13.67 -21.88
N ASP A 121 4.42 13.95 -22.28
CA ASP A 121 3.60 15.00 -21.65
C ASP A 121 3.30 14.67 -20.19
N TYR A 122 3.01 13.40 -19.92
CA TYR A 122 2.77 12.93 -18.56
C TYR A 122 4.03 12.95 -17.69
N GLY A 123 5.17 12.54 -18.21
CA GLY A 123 6.47 12.59 -17.52
C GLY A 123 6.88 14.02 -17.17
N TYR A 124 6.60 14.98 -18.04
CA TYR A 124 6.85 16.39 -17.80
C TYR A 124 5.94 16.97 -16.68
N GLN A 125 4.67 16.61 -16.66
CA GLN A 125 3.72 17.00 -15.61
C GLN A 125 4.09 16.40 -14.24
N LEU A 126 4.51 15.14 -14.19
CA LEU A 126 4.99 14.49 -12.96
C LEU A 126 6.24 15.18 -12.39
N ALA A 127 7.18 15.54 -13.26
CA ALA A 127 8.39 16.24 -12.84
C ALA A 127 8.09 17.65 -12.28
N GLN A 128 7.16 18.37 -12.89
CA GLN A 128 6.72 19.67 -12.39
C GLN A 128 6.00 19.56 -11.04
N THR A 129 5.09 18.61 -10.88
CA THR A 129 4.36 18.41 -9.62
C THR A 129 5.30 18.01 -8.48
N GLN A 130 6.33 17.20 -8.76
CA GLN A 130 7.34 16.86 -7.75
C GLN A 130 8.22 18.04 -7.36
N GLN A 131 8.58 18.91 -8.29
CA GLN A 131 9.34 20.12 -7.99
C GLN A 131 8.53 21.15 -7.19
N GLN A 132 7.25 21.32 -7.51
CA GLN A 132 6.35 22.22 -6.77
C GLN A 132 6.08 21.73 -5.35
N SER A 133 5.89 20.43 -5.15
CA SER A 133 5.71 19.85 -3.81
C SER A 133 6.99 19.91 -2.96
N ALA A 134 8.16 19.76 -3.57
CA ALA A 134 9.45 19.93 -2.88
C ALA A 134 9.69 21.39 -2.48
N THR A 135 9.35 22.35 -3.36
CA THR A 135 9.48 23.79 -3.09
C THR A 135 8.48 24.26 -2.03
N ALA A 136 7.24 23.77 -2.06
CA ALA A 136 6.22 24.06 -1.06
C ALA A 136 6.58 23.48 0.32
N ALA A 137 7.15 22.28 0.38
CA ALA A 137 7.62 21.68 1.62
C ALA A 137 8.83 22.43 2.22
N GLN A 138 9.69 22.97 1.36
CA GLN A 138 10.83 23.79 1.80
C GLN A 138 10.36 25.18 2.28
N ALA A 139 9.46 25.83 1.54
CA ALA A 139 8.89 27.12 1.93
C ALA A 139 8.08 27.03 3.23
N ALA A 140 7.38 25.91 3.47
CA ALA A 140 6.67 25.69 4.73
C ALA A 140 7.63 25.49 5.92
N LYS A 141 8.80 24.90 5.72
CA LYS A 141 9.85 24.79 6.74
C LYS A 141 10.50 26.14 7.05
N ASP A 142 10.76 26.95 6.04
CA ASP A 142 11.38 28.26 6.21
C ASP A 142 10.39 29.28 6.81
N SER A 143 9.09 29.15 6.52
CA SER A 143 8.04 30.02 7.08
C SER A 143 7.69 29.69 8.53
N ALA A 144 7.83 28.43 8.95
CA ALA A 144 7.61 28.01 10.34
C ALA A 144 8.70 28.51 11.30
N LEU A 145 9.85 28.99 10.76
CA LEU A 145 10.95 29.56 11.55
C LEU A 145 10.80 31.03 11.83
N LEU A 146 9.91 31.77 11.16
CA LEU A 146 9.89 33.22 11.15
C LEU A 146 8.65 33.90 11.75
N LEU A 147 7.51 33.26 11.98
CA LEU A 147 6.34 33.99 12.50
C LEU A 147 5.35 33.09 13.25
N GLY A 148 5.26 33.30 14.57
CA GLY A 148 4.11 32.98 15.37
C GLY A 148 2.99 33.98 15.12
N THR A 149 2.07 33.68 14.20
CA THR A 149 0.75 34.36 14.12
C THR A 149 -0.20 33.52 13.25
N GLN A 150 -1.41 33.32 13.77
CA GLN A 150 -2.52 32.67 13.06
C GLN A 150 -2.99 33.50 11.87
N PRO A 151 -3.38 32.91 10.74
CA PRO A 151 -4.14 33.58 9.72
C PRO A 151 -5.62 33.22 9.79
N THR A 152 -6.42 34.26 9.79
CA THR A 152 -7.84 34.35 9.48
C THR A 152 -8.11 33.97 8.02
N SER A 153 -9.29 33.36 7.83
CA SER A 153 -9.93 33.00 6.57
C SER A 153 -9.92 34.08 5.48
N GLU A 154 -9.63 33.71 4.22
CA GLU A 154 -10.46 34.02 3.06
C GLU A 154 -9.87 33.54 1.72
N SER A 155 -10.81 33.07 0.86
CA SER A 155 -10.77 32.91 -0.61
C SER A 155 -9.87 31.85 -1.23
N GLN A 156 -10.52 30.75 -1.61
CA GLN A 156 -10.04 29.78 -2.60
C GLN A 156 -10.14 30.33 -4.04
N PRO A 157 -9.15 30.07 -4.88
CA PRO A 157 -9.39 29.84 -6.30
C PRO A 157 -9.55 28.34 -6.53
N GLN A 158 -10.75 27.92 -6.84
CA GLN A 158 -11.06 26.61 -7.42
C GLN A 158 -10.45 26.55 -8.81
N THR A 159 -9.41 25.77 -9.02
CA THR A 159 -9.02 25.37 -10.38
C THR A 159 -8.19 24.09 -10.36
N SER A 160 -8.66 23.08 -11.10
CA SER A 160 -7.94 21.94 -11.70
C SER A 160 -6.98 21.07 -10.87
N GLU A 161 -6.34 21.54 -9.82
CA GLU A 161 -5.42 20.72 -8.99
C GLU A 161 -6.14 19.67 -8.14
N ALA A 162 -7.32 19.98 -7.61
CA ALA A 162 -8.12 19.04 -6.82
C ALA A 162 -8.63 17.85 -7.65
N GLN A 163 -8.74 17.98 -8.96
CA GLN A 163 -9.15 16.89 -9.84
C GLN A 163 -7.98 15.95 -10.17
N LEU A 164 -6.75 16.45 -10.27
CA LEU A 164 -5.56 15.62 -10.48
C LEU A 164 -5.20 14.80 -9.24
N GLU A 165 -5.33 15.36 -8.05
CA GLU A 165 -5.05 14.64 -6.80
C GLU A 165 -6.06 13.53 -6.49
N GLN A 166 -7.31 13.66 -6.93
CA GLN A 166 -8.35 12.62 -6.73
C GLN A 166 -8.08 11.35 -7.54
N HIS A 167 -7.43 11.44 -8.69
CA HIS A 167 -7.13 10.26 -9.54
C HIS A 167 -5.95 9.42 -9.05
N HIS A 168 -5.11 9.92 -8.14
CA HIS A 168 -3.91 9.22 -7.68
C HIS A 168 -4.04 8.63 -6.27
N LYS A 169 -5.26 8.58 -5.74
CA LYS A 169 -5.50 8.00 -4.43
C LYS A 169 -5.24 6.49 -4.44
N PHE A 170 -4.60 6.00 -3.38
CA PHE A 170 -4.43 4.56 -3.19
C PHE A 170 -5.80 3.88 -3.10
N ASP A 171 -6.02 2.90 -3.97
CA ASP A 171 -7.21 2.05 -3.97
C ASP A 171 -6.85 0.59 -3.68
N LEU A 172 -7.58 -0.02 -2.75
CA LEU A 172 -7.27 -1.36 -2.28
C LEU A 172 -7.55 -2.44 -3.34
N ASP A 173 -8.59 -2.27 -4.14
CA ASP A 173 -8.92 -3.23 -5.20
C ASP A 173 -7.87 -3.17 -6.32
N THR A 174 -7.47 -1.97 -6.71
CA THR A 174 -6.35 -1.73 -7.63
C THR A 174 -5.06 -2.38 -7.12
N TYR A 175 -4.73 -2.20 -5.83
CA TYR A 175 -3.57 -2.87 -5.22
C TYR A 175 -3.62 -4.39 -5.40
N PHE A 176 -4.74 -5.03 -5.07
CA PHE A 176 -4.86 -6.49 -5.20
C PHE A 176 -4.77 -6.96 -6.65
N ILE A 177 -5.34 -6.21 -7.59
CA ILE A 177 -5.22 -6.51 -9.02
C ILE A 177 -3.75 -6.43 -9.44
N LEU A 178 -3.07 -5.32 -9.14
CA LEU A 178 -1.68 -5.08 -9.52
C LEU A 178 -0.71 -6.09 -8.87
N VAL A 179 -0.89 -6.42 -7.59
CA VAL A 179 -0.08 -7.45 -6.92
C VAL A 179 -0.24 -8.80 -7.61
N ARG A 180 -1.48 -9.16 -7.98
CA ARG A 180 -1.74 -10.40 -8.70
C ARG A 180 -1.01 -10.46 -10.04
N PHE A 181 -1.01 -9.36 -10.78
CA PHE A 181 -0.36 -9.29 -12.09
C PHE A 181 1.16 -9.17 -11.99
N LEU A 182 1.68 -8.29 -11.14
CA LEU A 182 3.10 -7.93 -11.13
C LEU A 182 3.96 -8.86 -10.26
N VAL A 183 3.41 -9.40 -9.17
CA VAL A 183 4.17 -10.24 -8.23
C VAL A 183 3.93 -11.74 -8.46
N ASN A 184 2.72 -12.13 -8.84
CA ASN A 184 2.34 -13.52 -9.02
C ASN A 184 2.47 -14.01 -10.49
N GLN A 185 3.27 -13.36 -11.30
CA GLN A 185 3.45 -13.65 -12.75
C GLN A 185 3.77 -15.11 -13.09
N LYS A 186 4.28 -15.91 -12.15
CA LYS A 186 4.54 -17.36 -12.37
C LYS A 186 3.28 -18.18 -12.65
N LYS A 187 2.06 -17.64 -12.43
CA LYS A 187 0.79 -18.34 -12.64
C LYS A 187 -0.12 -17.74 -13.72
N THR A 188 0.19 -16.56 -14.20
CA THR A 188 -0.66 -15.89 -15.21
C THR A 188 0.26 -15.23 -16.24
N GLN A 189 0.78 -16.01 -17.19
CA GLN A 189 1.15 -15.44 -18.48
C GLN A 189 -0.17 -14.96 -19.10
N VAL A 190 -0.54 -13.71 -18.79
CA VAL A 190 -1.55 -13.01 -19.57
C VAL A 190 -0.86 -12.70 -20.90
N ASN A 191 -1.15 -13.50 -21.91
CA ASN A 191 -0.70 -13.26 -23.25
C ASN A 191 -1.11 -11.82 -23.63
N GLY A 192 -0.13 -10.96 -23.91
CA GLY A 192 -0.38 -9.60 -24.34
C GLY A 192 -0.10 -8.48 -23.33
N LEU A 193 0.36 -8.78 -22.11
CA LEU A 193 0.77 -7.74 -21.15
C LEU A 193 2.30 -7.64 -21.06
N LYS A 194 2.85 -6.44 -21.32
CA LYS A 194 4.26 -6.13 -21.15
C LYS A 194 4.46 -5.03 -20.11
N VAL A 195 5.55 -5.10 -19.37
CA VAL A 195 5.90 -4.12 -18.33
C VAL A 195 7.14 -3.36 -18.73
N TRP A 196 7.06 -2.04 -18.76
CA TRP A 196 8.15 -1.13 -19.09
C TRP A 196 8.43 -0.18 -17.95
N PRO A 197 9.63 -0.18 -17.33
CA PRO A 197 10.01 0.85 -16.37
C PRO A 197 10.13 2.22 -17.06
N LEU A 198 9.41 3.23 -16.58
CA LEU A 198 9.41 4.56 -17.22
C LEU A 198 10.75 5.29 -17.12
N LEU A 199 11.57 5.01 -16.09
CA LEU A 199 12.92 5.57 -15.98
C LEU A 199 13.86 5.15 -17.13
N ALA A 200 13.60 4.01 -17.78
CA ALA A 200 14.37 3.57 -18.93
C ALA A 200 13.96 4.29 -20.24
N ILE A 201 12.80 4.95 -20.25
CA ILE A 201 12.26 5.68 -21.42
C ILE A 201 12.66 7.16 -21.36
N ALA A 202 12.94 7.71 -20.18
CA ALA A 202 13.25 9.13 -19.96
C ALA A 202 14.74 9.49 -20.12
N THR A 203 15.60 8.54 -20.44
CA THR A 203 17.02 8.81 -20.75
C THR A 203 17.19 8.82 -22.28
N PRO A 204 17.48 10.01 -22.90
CA PRO A 204 17.85 10.09 -24.30
C PRO A 204 19.15 9.38 -24.60
#